data_dcdc8ec0303cc0de2b873d6de91b46cf
#
_entry.id   dcdc8ec0303cc0de2b873d6de91b46cf
#
_cell.length_a   1.000
_cell.length_b   1.000
_cell.length_c   1.000
_cell.angle_alpha   90.00
_cell.angle_beta   90.00
_cell.angle_gamma   90.00
#
_symmetry.space_group_name_H-M   'P 1'
#
loop_
_entity.id
_entity.type
_entity.pdbx_description
1 polymer ?
#
loop_
_entity_poly.entity_id
_entity_poly.type
_entity_poly.pdbx_seq_one_letter_code
_entity_poly.pdbx_strand_id
1 'polypeptide(L)' 'MNLIINNSSMTPIYEQIVSQMKEKIISGQLKPDTMLPSVRTLSKDLRISALTVKKAYDAMEQEGYIVTVHGKGSFVANI' A
#
# COMPACT_ATOMS: atom_id res chain seq x y z
N MET A 1 -2.43 10.16 -0.14
CA MET A 1 -1.26 9.40 0.34
C MET A 1 -0.09 9.67 -0.58
N ASN A 2 1.01 10.12 -0.03
CA ASN A 2 2.18 10.51 -0.82
C ASN A 2 3.20 9.39 -0.87
N LEU A 3 3.21 8.67 -1.98
CA LEU A 3 4.24 7.67 -2.25
C LEU A 3 5.15 8.17 -3.37
N ILE A 4 6.44 7.99 -3.21
CA ILE A 4 7.43 8.42 -4.20
C ILE A 4 8.02 7.17 -4.84
N ILE A 5 7.78 7.02 -6.15
CA ILE A 5 8.27 5.86 -6.90
C ILE A 5 9.49 6.27 -7.70
N ASN A 6 10.57 5.53 -7.51
CA ASN A 6 11.81 5.74 -8.25
C ASN A 6 11.98 4.61 -9.28
N ASN A 7 11.71 4.92 -10.54
CA ASN A 7 11.79 3.95 -11.62
C ASN A 7 13.22 3.55 -11.95
N SER A 8 14.20 4.33 -11.51
CA SER A 8 15.62 4.06 -11.78
C SER A 8 16.26 3.22 -10.67
N SER A 9 15.55 2.99 -9.58
CA SER A 9 16.05 2.19 -8.47
C SER A 9 16.08 0.71 -8.85
N MET A 10 17.01 -0.04 -8.30
CA MET A 10 17.06 -1.49 -8.44
C MET A 10 16.02 -2.18 -7.55
N THR A 11 15.44 -1.46 -6.61
CA THR A 11 14.39 -2.01 -5.75
C THR A 11 13.10 -2.10 -6.58
N PRO A 12 12.46 -3.27 -6.65
CA PRO A 12 11.20 -3.41 -7.37
C PRO A 12 10.15 -2.42 -6.87
N ILE A 13 9.31 -1.95 -7.78
CA ILE A 13 8.32 -0.92 -7.46
C ILE A 13 7.40 -1.38 -6.33
N TYR A 14 6.95 -2.63 -6.33
CA TYR A 14 6.05 -3.09 -5.28
C TYR A 14 6.71 -3.03 -3.90
N GLU A 15 8.02 -3.29 -3.81
CA GLU A 15 8.75 -3.18 -2.55
C GLU A 15 8.88 -1.73 -2.10
N GLN A 16 9.01 -0.80 -3.04
CA GLN A 16 9.03 0.62 -2.71
C GLN A 16 7.70 1.05 -2.09
N ILE A 17 6.59 0.56 -2.64
CA ILE A 17 5.26 0.83 -2.09
C ILE A 17 5.15 0.25 -0.68
N VAL A 18 5.50 -1.02 -0.51
CA VAL A 18 5.41 -1.71 0.78
C VAL A 18 6.24 -0.99 1.84
N SER A 19 7.48 -0.66 1.51
CA SER A 19 8.39 0.00 2.44
C SER A 19 7.85 1.34 2.92
N GLN A 20 7.36 2.16 1.99
CA GLN A 20 6.84 3.49 2.34
C GLN A 20 5.53 3.40 3.12
N MET A 21 4.66 2.47 2.77
CA MET A 21 3.41 2.31 3.51
C MET A 21 3.63 1.78 4.91
N LYS A 22 4.55 0.83 5.08
CA LYS A 22 4.93 0.35 6.40
C LYS A 22 5.43 1.48 7.28
N GLU A 23 6.28 2.32 6.73
CA GLU A 23 6.82 3.47 7.47
C GLU A 23 5.71 4.42 7.91
N LYS A 24 4.75 4.70 7.03
CA LYS A 24 3.62 5.56 7.37
C LYS A 24 2.73 4.95 8.45
N ILE A 25 2.56 3.65 8.43
CA ILE A 25 1.76 2.94 9.43
C ILE A 25 2.50 2.92 10.77
N ILE A 26 3.76 2.58 10.75
CA ILE A 26 4.57 2.50 11.98
C ILE A 26 4.72 3.87 12.64
N SER A 27 4.90 4.91 11.85
CA SER A 27 5.06 6.28 12.37
C SER A 27 3.75 6.91 12.84
N GLY A 28 2.61 6.30 12.55
CA GLY A 28 1.31 6.83 12.91
C GLY A 28 0.72 7.82 11.92
N GLN A 29 1.38 8.07 10.78
CA GLN A 29 0.81 8.90 9.72
C GLN A 29 -0.47 8.29 9.16
N LEU A 30 -0.46 6.97 8.97
CA LEU A 30 -1.65 6.21 8.62
C LEU A 30 -2.13 5.50 9.88
N LYS A 31 -3.21 6.00 10.44
CA LYS A 31 -3.72 5.48 11.71
C LYS A 31 -4.46 4.16 11.53
N PRO A 32 -4.56 3.35 12.59
CA PRO A 32 -5.36 2.12 12.54
C PRO A 32 -6.76 2.39 12.01
N ASP A 33 -7.29 1.45 11.26
CA ASP A 33 -8.63 1.49 10.68
C ASP A 33 -8.81 2.54 9.58
N THR A 34 -7.75 3.25 9.19
CA THR A 34 -7.81 4.18 8.06
C THR A 34 -8.04 3.41 6.77
N MET A 35 -8.99 3.84 5.99
CA MET A 35 -9.25 3.26 4.68
C MET A 35 -8.17 3.69 3.69
N LEU A 36 -7.58 2.71 3.02
CA LEU A 36 -6.57 2.94 2.01
C LEU A 36 -7.20 3.13 0.64
N PRO A 37 -6.53 3.83 -0.29
CA PRO A 37 -7.03 3.90 -1.64
C PRO A 37 -7.10 2.50 -2.26
N SER A 38 -8.06 2.29 -3.16
CA SER A 38 -8.16 1.02 -3.86
C SER A 38 -6.93 0.80 -4.73
N VAL A 39 -6.68 -0.46 -5.06
CA VAL A 39 -5.59 -0.82 -5.99
C VAL A 39 -5.71 0.00 -7.27
N ARG A 40 -6.93 0.10 -7.81
CA ARG A 40 -7.18 0.83 -9.05
C ARG A 40 -6.85 2.30 -8.93
N THR A 41 -7.31 2.93 -7.84
CA THR A 41 -7.06 4.35 -7.60
C THR A 41 -5.57 4.62 -7.43
N LEU A 42 -4.90 3.82 -6.63
CA LEU A 42 -3.48 4.01 -6.38
C LEU A 42 -2.64 3.77 -7.65
N SER A 43 -2.99 2.76 -8.44
CA SER A 43 -2.28 2.51 -9.69
C SER A 43 -2.40 3.67 -10.66
N LYS A 44 -3.57 4.29 -10.72
CA LYS A 44 -3.80 5.48 -11.53
C LYS A 44 -2.97 6.67 -11.02
N ASP A 45 -3.00 6.90 -9.72
CA ASP A 45 -2.30 8.04 -9.12
C ASP A 45 -0.79 7.92 -9.29
N LEU A 46 -0.26 6.73 -9.17
CA LEU A 46 1.18 6.49 -9.29
C LEU A 46 1.62 6.20 -10.73
N ARG A 47 0.67 6.02 -11.63
CA ARG A 47 0.93 5.69 -13.04
C ARG A 47 1.73 4.40 -13.18
N ILE A 48 1.32 3.39 -12.45
CA ILE A 48 1.94 2.07 -12.47
C ILE A 48 0.88 1.00 -12.66
N SER A 49 1.31 -0.22 -12.93
CA SER A 49 0.43 -1.33 -13.16
C SER A 49 -0.42 -1.66 -11.92
N ALA A 50 -1.68 -1.97 -12.13
CA ALA A 50 -2.56 -2.42 -11.06
C ALA A 50 -2.06 -3.72 -10.43
N LEU A 51 -1.43 -4.59 -11.23
CA LEU A 51 -0.84 -5.83 -10.71
C LEU A 51 0.29 -5.55 -9.73
N THR A 52 1.09 -4.52 -10.00
CA THR A 52 2.17 -4.12 -9.10
C THR A 52 1.62 -3.61 -7.77
N VAL A 53 0.57 -2.78 -7.82
CA VAL A 53 -0.07 -2.28 -6.60
C VAL A 53 -0.73 -3.44 -5.83
N LYS A 54 -1.41 -4.33 -6.54
CA LYS A 54 -2.02 -5.49 -5.91
C LYS A 54 -0.99 -6.36 -5.21
N LYS A 55 0.16 -6.56 -5.83
CA LYS A 55 1.24 -7.33 -5.24
C LYS A 55 1.72 -6.69 -3.92
N ALA A 56 1.82 -5.36 -3.89
CA ALA A 56 2.20 -4.64 -2.69
C ALA A 56 1.15 -4.80 -1.59
N TYR A 57 -0.13 -4.66 -1.94
CA TYR A 57 -1.22 -4.81 -0.97
C TYR A 57 -1.28 -6.24 -0.42
N ASP A 58 -1.14 -7.24 -1.29
CA ASP A 58 -1.13 -8.64 -0.86
C ASP A 58 0.02 -8.91 0.11
N ALA A 59 1.20 -8.37 -0.17
CA ALA A 59 2.35 -8.53 0.71
C ALA A 59 2.10 -7.89 2.08
N MET A 60 1.52 -6.69 2.10
CA MET A 60 1.23 -6.00 3.36
C MET A 60 0.14 -6.72 4.16
N GLU A 61 -0.85 -7.26 3.46
CA GLU A 61 -1.90 -8.03 4.12
C GLU A 61 -1.33 -9.30 4.75
N GLN A 62 -0.46 -9.99 4.03
CA GLN A 62 0.18 -11.19 4.52
C GLN A 62 1.04 -10.92 5.75
N GLU A 63 1.67 -9.76 5.82
CA GLU A 63 2.48 -9.37 6.97
C GLU A 63 1.66 -8.75 8.11
N GLY A 64 0.35 -8.59 7.93
CA GLY A 64 -0.52 -8.08 8.98
C GLY A 64 -0.60 -6.56 9.09
N TYR A 65 -0.06 -5.81 8.14
CA TYR A 65 -0.12 -4.34 8.18
C TYR A 65 -1.46 -3.79 7.71
N ILE A 66 -2.14 -4.50 6.84
CA ILE A 66 -3.46 -4.08 6.35
C ILE A 66 -4.44 -5.24 6.40
N VAL A 67 -5.72 -4.89 6.38
CA VAL A 67 -6.83 -5.85 6.36
C VAL A 67 -7.72 -5.51 5.18
N THR A 68 -8.08 -6.52 4.41
CA THR A 68 -9.03 -6.35 3.31
C THR A 68 -10.39 -6.86 3.75
N VAL A 69 -11.39 -5.99 3.66
CA VAL A 69 -12.78 -6.34 3.96
C VAL A 69 -13.52 -6.45 2.64
N HIS A 70 -13.95 -7.65 2.32
CA HIS A 70 -14.61 -7.93 1.05
C HIS A 70 -15.82 -7.01 0.83
N GLY A 71 -15.86 -6.37 -0.33
CA GLY A 71 -16.95 -5.45 -0.66
C GLY A 71 -16.81 -4.05 -0.07
N LYS A 72 -15.81 -3.81 0.78
CA LYS A 72 -15.61 -2.49 1.40
C LYS A 72 -14.28 -1.86 1.06
N GLY A 73 -13.19 -2.63 1.08
CA GLY A 73 -11.87 -2.12 0.72
C GLY A 73 -10.78 -2.59 1.68
N SER A 74 -9.65 -1.93 1.60
CA SER A 74 -8.49 -2.24 2.44
C SER A 74 -8.30 -1.16 3.49
N PHE A 75 -7.93 -1.58 4.69
CA PHE A 75 -7.79 -0.70 5.85
C PHE A 75 -6.48 -0.99 6.56
N VAL A 76 -5.93 0.02 7.21
CA VAL A 76 -4.78 -0.16 8.08
C VAL A 76 -5.19 -1.06 9.25
N ALA A 77 -4.39 -2.09 9.51
CA ALA A 77 -4.70 -3.02 10.58
C ALA A 77 -4.66 -2.32 11.93
N ASN A 78 -5.55 -2.74 12.81
CA ASN A 78 -5.60 -2.26 14.18
C ASN A 78 -4.88 -3.27 15.06
N ILE A 79 -3.59 -3.03 15.27
CA ILE A 79 -2.75 -3.90 16.08
C ILE A 79 -2.42 -3.24 17.39
#